data_3bd9ba98e62cb370b712905e747f6c6d
#
_entry.id   3bd9ba98e62cb370b712905e747f6c6d
#
_cell.length_a   1.000
_cell.length_b   1.000
_cell.length_c   1.000
_cell.angle_alpha   90.00
_cell.angle_beta   90.00
_cell.angle_gamma   90.00
#
_symmetry.space_group_name_H-M   'P 1'
#
loop_
_entity.id
_entity.type
_entity.pdbx_description
1 polymer ?
#
loop_
_entity_poly.entity_id
_entity_poly.type
_entity_poly.pdbx_seq_one_letter_code
_entity_poly.pdbx_strand_id
1 'polypeptide(L)'
;MKSLPEKLIDSIEVRGEFFNEGKIEEELEEIANLCKENGWKLFYSVPQELFNQEGFNQDIENKILIAEKYNISNLKYSLGHIDIRNTNFNKLNDILNNTSVNVTIENQPNANGTLVEMKKAINYLSDNHIKLGYTFDSGNWYWINENPHVAFDELKDNISVYHLKDIKNKNTMMLNDGNTDWKYMLNELDQNIPIFLEYGIDKDKVVDEMEKVEEVLMKR
;
A
#
# COMPACT_ATOMS: atom_id res chain seq x y z
N MET A 1 17.01 1.48 9.82
CA MET A 1 16.69 2.67 8.99
C MET A 1 17.85 3.66 8.82
N LYS A 2 18.60 4.03 9.88
CA LYS A 2 19.74 5.00 9.79
C LYS A 2 20.86 4.66 8.79
N SER A 3 20.85 3.48 8.18
CA SER A 3 21.83 3.02 7.18
C SER A 3 21.30 3.03 5.74
N LEU A 4 20.09 3.55 5.50
CA LEU A 4 19.52 3.63 4.17
C LEU A 4 20.08 4.83 3.40
N PRO A 5 20.23 4.76 2.06
CA PRO A 5 20.76 5.84 1.24
C PRO A 5 19.74 6.97 1.11
N GLU A 6 20.02 8.12 1.72
CA GLU A 6 19.12 9.28 1.80
C GLU A 6 18.63 9.77 0.42
N LYS A 7 19.45 9.62 -0.63
CA LYS A 7 19.14 10.17 -1.96
C LYS A 7 18.21 9.30 -2.83
N LEU A 8 17.97 8.04 -2.44
CA LEU A 8 17.13 7.11 -3.20
C LEU A 8 15.78 6.86 -2.54
N ILE A 9 15.51 7.53 -1.41
CA ILE A 9 14.29 7.30 -0.63
C ILE A 9 13.51 8.59 -0.52
N ASP A 10 12.27 8.56 -1.02
CA ASP A 10 11.28 9.62 -0.85
C ASP A 10 10.24 9.29 0.21
N SER A 11 10.01 8.01 0.44
CA SER A 11 8.94 7.53 1.30
C SER A 11 9.33 6.23 2.01
N ILE A 12 8.81 6.06 3.22
CA ILE A 12 8.92 4.82 3.99
C ILE A 12 7.50 4.38 4.38
N GLU A 13 7.20 3.10 4.20
CA GLU A 13 6.02 2.50 4.79
C GLU A 13 6.43 1.62 5.96
N VAL A 14 5.77 1.83 7.11
CA VAL A 14 5.90 0.97 8.28
C VAL A 14 4.69 0.05 8.39
N ARG A 15 4.92 -1.17 8.85
CA ARG A 15 3.88 -2.20 8.96
C ARG A 15 3.52 -2.40 10.42
N GLY A 16 2.24 -2.22 10.73
CA GLY A 16 1.71 -2.20 12.09
C GLY A 16 1.95 -3.50 12.88
N GLU A 17 2.04 -4.64 12.18
CA GLU A 17 2.31 -5.94 12.79
C GLU A 17 3.74 -6.10 13.33
N PHE A 18 4.65 -5.21 12.98
CA PHE A 18 6.05 -5.25 13.46
C PHE A 18 6.31 -4.35 14.65
N PHE A 19 5.35 -3.55 15.07
CA PHE A 19 5.49 -2.76 16.30
C PHE A 19 5.42 -3.64 17.54
N ASN A 20 6.21 -3.27 18.54
CA ASN A 20 6.14 -3.92 19.84
C ASN A 20 4.84 -3.55 20.56
N GLU A 21 4.17 -4.55 21.13
CA GLU A 21 2.94 -4.35 21.88
C GLU A 21 3.18 -3.36 23.05
N GLY A 22 2.35 -2.33 23.14
CA GLY A 22 2.47 -1.28 24.15
C GLY A 22 3.52 -0.19 23.87
N LYS A 23 4.27 -0.26 22.75
CA LYS A 23 5.26 0.75 22.36
C LYS A 23 4.99 1.42 21.00
N ILE A 24 3.83 1.19 20.42
CA ILE A 24 3.48 1.66 19.08
C ILE A 24 3.69 3.18 18.95
N GLU A 25 3.24 3.98 19.93
CA GLU A 25 3.37 5.43 19.87
C GLU A 25 4.82 5.90 19.99
N GLU A 26 5.61 5.28 20.88
CA GLU A 26 7.04 5.59 21.03
C GLU A 26 7.82 5.28 19.74
N GLU A 27 7.58 4.10 19.16
CA GLU A 27 8.22 3.68 17.92
C GLU A 27 7.78 4.52 16.71
N LEU A 28 6.50 4.90 16.63
CA LEU A 28 6.00 5.80 15.60
C LEU A 28 6.62 7.20 15.72
N GLU A 29 6.77 7.73 16.91
CA GLU A 29 7.42 9.03 17.15
C GLU A 29 8.88 9.03 16.68
N GLU A 30 9.63 7.98 17.01
CA GLU A 30 11.03 7.83 16.55
C GLU A 30 11.12 7.77 15.03
N ILE A 31 10.23 7.01 14.38
CA ILE A 31 10.19 6.86 12.93
C ILE A 31 9.77 8.17 12.25
N ALA A 32 8.74 8.83 12.78
CA ALA A 32 8.26 10.11 12.25
C ALA A 32 9.35 11.20 12.32
N ASN A 33 10.09 11.26 13.43
CA ASN A 33 11.21 12.18 13.57
C ASN A 33 12.33 11.88 12.57
N LEU A 34 12.66 10.59 12.36
CA LEU A 34 13.64 10.18 11.36
C LEU A 34 13.18 10.55 9.93
N CYS A 35 11.91 10.34 9.59
CA CYS A 35 11.36 10.72 8.30
C CYS A 35 11.44 12.25 8.10
N LYS A 36 11.08 13.01 9.12
CA LYS A 36 11.15 14.49 9.09
C LYS A 36 12.59 14.99 8.89
N GLU A 37 13.56 14.42 9.59
CA GLU A 37 14.98 14.79 9.46
C GLU A 37 15.53 14.55 8.05
N ASN A 38 15.02 13.50 7.37
CA ASN A 38 15.48 13.12 6.02
C ASN A 38 14.57 13.64 4.89
N GLY A 39 13.48 14.30 5.21
CA GLY A 39 12.51 14.78 4.22
C GLY A 39 11.68 13.66 3.58
N TRP A 40 11.58 12.49 4.21
CA TRP A 40 10.81 11.36 3.72
C TRP A 40 9.34 11.43 4.13
N LYS A 41 8.45 10.99 3.26
CA LYS A 41 7.04 10.77 3.60
C LYS A 41 6.89 9.47 4.39
N LEU A 42 6.05 9.49 5.41
CA LEU A 42 5.74 8.31 6.21
C LEU A 42 4.37 7.76 5.79
N PHE A 43 4.33 6.45 5.52
CA PHE A 43 3.15 5.65 5.25
C PHE A 43 2.99 4.60 6.33
N TYR A 44 1.76 4.20 6.62
CA TYR A 44 1.47 3.20 7.64
C TYR A 44 0.51 2.14 7.15
N SER A 45 0.98 0.91 7.09
CA SER A 45 0.18 -0.27 6.80
C SER A 45 -0.50 -0.74 8.10
N VAL A 46 -1.80 -0.52 8.19
CA VAL A 46 -2.63 -0.96 9.31
C VAL A 46 -2.91 -2.46 9.14
N PRO A 47 -2.58 -3.33 10.12
CA PRO A 47 -2.73 -4.78 10.00
C PRO A 47 -4.19 -5.23 10.21
N GLN A 48 -5.11 -4.60 9.51
CA GLN A 48 -6.56 -4.80 9.62
C GLN A 48 -7.21 -4.66 8.25
N GLU A 49 -8.39 -5.24 8.11
CA GLU A 49 -9.28 -5.01 6.98
C GLU A 49 -10.09 -3.72 7.20
N LEU A 50 -10.30 -2.96 6.11
CA LEU A 50 -11.14 -1.77 6.17
C LEU A 50 -12.62 -2.13 6.22
N PHE A 51 -13.04 -3.12 5.44
CA PHE A 51 -14.44 -3.55 5.38
C PHE A 51 -14.62 -4.94 6.00
N ASN A 52 -15.75 -5.14 6.67
CA ASN A 52 -16.16 -6.40 7.26
C ASN A 52 -17.68 -6.56 7.21
N GLN A 53 -18.23 -7.64 7.77
CA GLN A 53 -19.68 -7.91 7.77
C GLN A 53 -20.51 -6.87 8.53
N GLU A 54 -19.89 -6.08 9.41
CA GLU A 54 -20.55 -5.04 10.20
C GLU A 54 -20.47 -3.65 9.54
N GLY A 55 -19.84 -3.56 8.36
CA GLY A 55 -19.64 -2.34 7.59
C GLY A 55 -18.17 -1.99 7.42
N PHE A 56 -17.72 -0.80 7.84
CA PHE A 56 -16.32 -0.43 7.82
C PHE A 56 -15.73 -0.39 9.24
N ASN A 57 -14.41 -0.53 9.32
CA ASN A 57 -13.65 -0.52 10.57
C ASN A 57 -13.80 0.81 11.30
N GLN A 58 -14.44 0.78 12.47
CA GLN A 58 -14.72 1.99 13.25
C GLN A 58 -13.47 2.61 13.90
N ASP A 59 -12.35 1.87 13.99
CA ASP A 59 -11.07 2.40 14.49
C ASP A 59 -10.37 3.34 13.50
N ILE A 60 -10.90 3.49 12.28
CA ILE A 60 -10.32 4.37 11.26
C ILE A 60 -10.17 5.82 11.75
N GLU A 61 -11.15 6.35 12.51
CA GLU A 61 -11.09 7.71 13.06
C GLU A 61 -9.88 7.86 14.01
N ASN A 62 -9.65 6.86 14.87
CA ASN A 62 -8.50 6.84 15.77
C ASN A 62 -7.17 6.70 14.99
N LYS A 63 -7.13 5.85 13.97
CA LYS A 63 -5.94 5.71 13.10
C LYS A 63 -5.62 7.00 12.35
N ILE A 64 -6.63 7.75 11.91
CA ILE A 64 -6.46 9.07 11.29
C ILE A 64 -5.87 10.06 12.30
N LEU A 65 -6.37 10.11 13.53
CA LEU A 65 -5.80 10.98 14.58
C LEU A 65 -4.33 10.65 14.87
N ILE A 66 -3.99 9.37 14.91
CA ILE A 66 -2.59 8.91 15.05
C ILE A 66 -1.76 9.36 13.83
N ALA A 67 -2.31 9.20 12.62
CA ALA A 67 -1.64 9.59 11.40
C ALA A 67 -1.37 11.10 11.34
N GLU A 68 -2.32 11.92 11.73
CA GLU A 68 -2.16 13.37 11.81
C GLU A 68 -1.11 13.76 12.86
N LYS A 69 -1.15 13.13 14.05
CA LYS A 69 -0.19 13.36 15.13
C LYS A 69 1.26 13.12 14.69
N TYR A 70 1.49 12.06 13.92
CA TYR A 70 2.83 11.64 13.49
C TYR A 70 3.16 11.99 12.03
N ASN A 71 2.37 12.86 11.40
CA ASN A 71 2.54 13.29 10.01
C ASN A 71 2.65 12.11 9.02
N ILE A 72 1.82 11.08 9.24
CA ILE A 72 1.67 9.96 8.32
C ILE A 72 0.84 10.41 7.13
N SER A 73 1.36 10.24 5.93
CA SER A 73 0.73 10.73 4.70
C SER A 73 -0.37 9.79 4.18
N ASN A 74 -0.25 8.49 4.46
CA ASN A 74 -1.18 7.46 3.98
C ASN A 74 -1.36 6.33 5.00
N LEU A 75 -2.60 5.92 5.19
CA LEU A 75 -2.98 4.69 5.90
C LEU A 75 -3.41 3.64 4.87
N LYS A 76 -2.76 2.49 4.86
CA LYS A 76 -3.13 1.36 4.01
C LYS A 76 -3.85 0.30 4.85
N TYR A 77 -4.99 -0.17 4.36
CA TYR A 77 -5.73 -1.30 4.91
C TYR A 77 -5.85 -2.40 3.87
N SER A 78 -5.99 -3.65 4.28
CA SER A 78 -6.54 -4.67 3.38
C SER A 78 -8.00 -4.35 3.06
N LEU A 79 -8.49 -4.69 1.85
CA LEU A 79 -9.87 -4.40 1.46
C LEU A 79 -10.88 -4.99 2.45
N GLY A 80 -10.74 -6.27 2.76
CA GLY A 80 -11.74 -7.02 3.53
C GLY A 80 -12.98 -7.37 2.73
N HIS A 81 -14.07 -7.64 3.44
CA HIS A 81 -15.36 -7.96 2.82
C HIS A 81 -16.26 -6.71 2.78
N ILE A 82 -16.47 -6.18 1.59
CA ILE A 82 -17.34 -5.02 1.38
C ILE A 82 -18.81 -5.45 1.27
N ASP A 83 -19.63 -5.13 2.28
CA ASP A 83 -21.10 -5.27 2.18
C ASP A 83 -21.72 -3.90 1.89
N ILE A 84 -22.10 -3.71 0.62
CA ILE A 84 -22.67 -2.45 0.12
C ILE A 84 -23.94 -2.05 0.87
N ARG A 85 -24.73 -3.02 1.37
CA ARG A 85 -26.01 -2.74 2.03
C ARG A 85 -25.87 -2.36 3.49
N ASN A 86 -24.84 -2.90 4.16
CA ASN A 86 -24.60 -2.69 5.59
C ASN A 86 -23.54 -1.61 5.89
N THR A 87 -22.79 -1.19 4.88
CA THR A 87 -21.75 -0.16 5.05
C THR A 87 -22.36 1.24 4.98
N ASN A 88 -22.14 2.05 6.02
CA ASN A 88 -22.50 3.47 6.00
C ASN A 88 -21.43 4.30 5.27
N PHE A 89 -21.49 4.31 3.93
CA PHE A 89 -20.53 5.02 3.09
C PHE A 89 -20.57 6.54 3.27
N ASN A 90 -21.73 7.12 3.61
CA ASN A 90 -21.80 8.55 3.89
C ASN A 90 -20.93 8.91 5.11
N LYS A 91 -21.05 8.14 6.22
CA LYS A 91 -20.20 8.35 7.38
C LYS A 91 -18.71 8.16 7.05
N LEU A 92 -18.37 7.10 6.30
CA LEU A 92 -16.99 6.86 5.89
C LEU A 92 -16.46 8.04 5.05
N ASN A 93 -17.23 8.51 4.09
CA ASN A 93 -16.83 9.61 3.22
C ASN A 93 -16.68 10.92 3.97
N ASP A 94 -17.54 11.17 4.95
CA ASP A 94 -17.42 12.34 5.84
C ASP A 94 -16.10 12.29 6.63
N ILE A 95 -15.74 11.13 7.18
CA ILE A 95 -14.47 10.92 7.88
C ILE A 95 -13.29 11.24 6.94
N LEU A 96 -13.30 10.63 5.74
CA LEU A 96 -12.21 10.76 4.76
C LEU A 96 -12.08 12.18 4.19
N ASN A 97 -13.18 12.93 4.09
CA ASN A 97 -13.14 14.30 3.60
C ASN A 97 -12.68 15.32 4.66
N ASN A 98 -12.73 14.96 5.94
CA ASN A 98 -12.32 15.84 7.05
C ASN A 98 -10.85 15.67 7.44
N THR A 99 -10.05 14.92 6.69
CA THR A 99 -8.61 14.75 6.92
C THR A 99 -7.78 14.99 5.67
N SER A 100 -6.50 15.34 5.87
CA SER A 100 -5.49 15.38 4.82
C SER A 100 -4.77 14.03 4.63
N VAL A 101 -4.99 13.07 5.54
CA VAL A 101 -4.40 11.73 5.46
C VAL A 101 -5.08 10.95 4.34
N ASN A 102 -4.30 10.41 3.43
CA ASN A 102 -4.83 9.49 2.42
C ASN A 102 -5.14 8.14 3.07
N VAL A 103 -6.19 7.49 2.60
CA VAL A 103 -6.49 6.11 2.99
C VAL A 103 -6.60 5.26 1.73
N THR A 104 -5.89 4.13 1.71
CA THR A 104 -5.91 3.18 0.60
C THR A 104 -6.36 1.81 1.05
N ILE A 105 -6.97 1.07 0.13
CA ILE A 105 -7.27 -0.34 0.26
C ILE A 105 -6.33 -1.16 -0.62
N GLU A 106 -5.91 -2.32 -0.13
CA GLU A 106 -4.99 -3.22 -0.84
C GLU A 106 -5.68 -4.51 -1.24
N ASN A 107 -5.31 -5.06 -2.42
CA ASN A 107 -5.69 -6.40 -2.82
C ASN A 107 -5.01 -7.43 -1.90
N GLN A 108 -5.80 -8.13 -1.11
CA GLN A 108 -5.30 -9.13 -0.16
C GLN A 108 -5.21 -10.54 -0.78
N PRO A 109 -4.32 -11.43 -0.28
CA PRO A 109 -4.09 -12.74 -0.88
C PRO A 109 -5.15 -13.79 -0.48
N ASN A 110 -6.42 -13.44 -0.61
CA ASN A 110 -7.57 -14.31 -0.30
C ASN A 110 -8.76 -14.03 -1.23
N ALA A 111 -9.90 -14.65 -0.99
CA ALA A 111 -11.10 -14.54 -1.83
C ALA A 111 -11.63 -13.11 -1.99
N ASN A 112 -11.39 -12.21 -1.03
CA ASN A 112 -11.83 -10.82 -1.11
C ASN A 112 -10.90 -9.96 -2.01
N GLY A 113 -9.65 -10.40 -2.24
CA GLY A 113 -8.67 -9.70 -3.06
C GLY A 113 -8.62 -10.16 -4.51
N THR A 114 -9.57 -10.98 -4.99
CA THR A 114 -9.63 -11.40 -6.41
C THR A 114 -9.88 -10.21 -7.33
N LEU A 115 -9.45 -10.31 -8.59
CA LEU A 115 -9.65 -9.25 -9.59
C LEU A 115 -11.12 -8.85 -9.72
N VAL A 116 -12.01 -9.84 -9.67
CA VAL A 116 -13.46 -9.60 -9.72
C VAL A 116 -13.94 -8.78 -8.53
N GLU A 117 -13.52 -9.13 -7.32
CA GLU A 117 -13.93 -8.41 -6.11
C GLU A 117 -13.27 -7.02 -6.02
N MET A 118 -12.00 -6.90 -6.39
CA MET A 118 -11.31 -5.62 -6.46
C MET A 118 -11.98 -4.66 -7.46
N LYS A 119 -12.30 -5.14 -8.67
CA LYS A 119 -13.02 -4.33 -9.68
C LYS A 119 -14.38 -3.86 -9.18
N LYS A 120 -15.15 -4.76 -8.57
CA LYS A 120 -16.45 -4.39 -7.97
C LYS A 120 -16.29 -3.31 -6.90
N ALA A 121 -15.33 -3.49 -5.99
CA ALA A 121 -15.08 -2.54 -4.91
C ALA A 121 -14.66 -1.17 -5.47
N ILE A 122 -13.64 -1.14 -6.34
CA ILE A 122 -13.10 0.10 -6.90
C ILE A 122 -14.16 0.84 -7.71
N ASN A 123 -14.91 0.15 -8.58
CA ASN A 123 -15.98 0.77 -9.37
C ASN A 123 -17.07 1.35 -8.45
N TYR A 124 -17.51 0.58 -7.44
CA TYR A 124 -18.50 1.07 -6.48
C TYR A 124 -18.03 2.32 -5.73
N LEU A 125 -16.79 2.30 -5.24
CA LEU A 125 -16.20 3.44 -4.51
C LEU A 125 -16.08 4.68 -5.40
N SER A 126 -15.66 4.49 -6.66
CA SER A 126 -15.54 5.56 -7.65
C SER A 126 -16.91 6.14 -8.02
N ASP A 127 -17.89 5.30 -8.35
CA ASP A 127 -19.24 5.71 -8.75
C ASP A 127 -19.97 6.48 -7.63
N ASN A 128 -19.64 6.20 -6.38
CA ASN A 128 -20.20 6.87 -5.20
C ASN A 128 -19.30 7.98 -4.62
N HIS A 129 -18.23 8.34 -5.33
CA HIS A 129 -17.31 9.41 -4.94
C HIS A 129 -16.70 9.23 -3.54
N ILE A 130 -16.44 7.98 -3.14
CA ILE A 130 -15.77 7.69 -1.86
C ILE A 130 -14.27 7.96 -2.01
N LYS A 131 -13.71 8.80 -1.14
CA LYS A 131 -12.31 9.22 -1.16
C LYS A 131 -11.38 8.12 -0.62
N LEU A 132 -11.35 6.97 -1.28
CA LEU A 132 -10.41 5.88 -1.00
C LEU A 132 -9.51 5.66 -2.21
N GLY A 133 -8.20 5.58 -1.96
CA GLY A 133 -7.23 5.18 -2.97
C GLY A 133 -7.06 3.66 -3.03
N TYR A 134 -6.26 3.21 -3.99
CA TYR A 134 -5.94 1.80 -4.17
C TYR A 134 -4.43 1.56 -4.10
N THR A 135 -4.01 0.67 -3.22
CA THR A 135 -2.65 0.12 -3.18
C THR A 135 -2.63 -1.19 -3.96
N PHE A 136 -1.95 -1.20 -5.08
CA PHE A 136 -1.73 -2.41 -5.87
C PHE A 136 -0.52 -3.16 -5.35
N ASP A 137 -0.73 -4.34 -4.77
CA ASP A 137 0.34 -5.26 -4.42
C ASP A 137 0.53 -6.27 -5.56
N SER A 138 1.67 -6.21 -6.24
CA SER A 138 1.98 -7.06 -7.40
C SER A 138 2.16 -8.54 -7.03
N GLY A 139 2.48 -8.85 -5.79
CA GLY A 139 2.73 -10.21 -5.31
C GLY A 139 1.48 -10.94 -4.86
N ASN A 140 0.51 -10.26 -4.26
CA ASN A 140 -0.65 -10.90 -3.63
C ASN A 140 -1.50 -11.75 -4.59
N TRP A 141 -1.52 -11.44 -5.87
CA TRP A 141 -2.20 -12.19 -6.93
C TRP A 141 -1.72 -13.63 -7.08
N TYR A 142 -0.44 -13.89 -6.85
CA TYR A 142 0.13 -15.24 -6.98
C TYR A 142 -0.42 -16.23 -5.94
N TRP A 143 -0.76 -15.75 -4.74
CA TRP A 143 -1.29 -16.60 -3.68
C TRP A 143 -2.69 -17.11 -3.98
N ILE A 144 -3.48 -16.33 -4.72
CA ILE A 144 -4.84 -16.68 -5.16
C ILE A 144 -4.89 -17.25 -6.59
N ASN A 145 -3.71 -17.51 -7.19
CA ASN A 145 -3.54 -18.05 -8.54
C ASN A 145 -4.14 -17.15 -9.63
N GLU A 146 -4.15 -15.84 -9.44
CA GLU A 146 -4.48 -14.86 -10.47
C GLU A 146 -3.22 -14.27 -11.11
N ASN A 147 -3.36 -13.70 -12.30
CA ASN A 147 -2.25 -13.13 -13.06
C ASN A 147 -2.10 -11.65 -12.71
N PRO A 148 -0.97 -11.23 -12.07
CA PRO A 148 -0.76 -9.84 -11.70
C PRO A 148 -0.68 -8.89 -12.90
N HIS A 149 -0.21 -9.35 -14.07
CA HIS A 149 -0.14 -8.55 -15.29
C HIS A 149 -1.55 -8.19 -15.79
N VAL A 150 -2.45 -9.18 -15.84
CA VAL A 150 -3.85 -8.96 -16.20
C VAL A 150 -4.54 -8.03 -15.20
N ALA A 151 -4.30 -8.26 -13.91
CA ALA A 151 -4.88 -7.42 -12.85
C ALA A 151 -4.36 -5.97 -12.93
N PHE A 152 -3.09 -5.79 -13.23
CA PHE A 152 -2.50 -4.48 -13.41
C PHE A 152 -3.14 -3.73 -14.59
N ASP A 153 -3.23 -4.35 -15.76
CA ASP A 153 -3.82 -3.73 -16.96
C ASP A 153 -5.27 -3.28 -16.72
N GLU A 154 -6.01 -4.06 -15.94
CA GLU A 154 -7.42 -3.76 -15.63
C GLU A 154 -7.60 -2.69 -14.55
N LEU A 155 -6.60 -2.44 -13.70
CA LEU A 155 -6.72 -1.61 -12.51
C LEU A 155 -5.72 -0.43 -12.47
N LYS A 156 -4.78 -0.33 -13.41
CA LYS A 156 -3.67 0.63 -13.35
C LYS A 156 -4.10 2.09 -13.19
N ASP A 157 -5.20 2.49 -13.80
CA ASP A 157 -5.72 3.85 -13.74
C ASP A 157 -6.29 4.24 -12.36
N ASN A 158 -6.47 3.25 -11.48
CA ASN A 158 -6.98 3.46 -10.12
C ASN A 158 -5.87 3.40 -9.05
N ILE A 159 -4.65 3.04 -9.43
CA ILE A 159 -3.55 2.85 -8.48
C ILE A 159 -3.14 4.19 -7.88
N SER A 160 -3.05 4.25 -6.57
CA SER A 160 -2.57 5.40 -5.79
C SER A 160 -1.23 5.13 -5.11
N VAL A 161 -0.94 3.85 -4.83
CA VAL A 161 0.30 3.35 -4.21
C VAL A 161 0.62 2.01 -4.85
N TYR A 162 1.90 1.75 -5.12
CA TYR A 162 2.34 0.49 -5.72
C TYR A 162 3.30 -0.26 -4.81
N HIS A 163 2.93 -1.49 -4.44
CA HIS A 163 3.79 -2.42 -3.72
C HIS A 163 4.43 -3.41 -4.70
N LEU A 164 5.72 -3.25 -4.88
CA LEU A 164 6.50 -4.05 -5.81
C LEU A 164 7.04 -5.29 -5.12
N LYS A 165 6.69 -6.45 -5.67
CA LYS A 165 7.22 -7.78 -5.31
C LYS A 165 7.52 -8.56 -6.59
N ASP A 166 8.63 -9.27 -6.58
CA ASP A 166 8.91 -10.26 -7.63
C ASP A 166 8.73 -11.67 -7.05
N ILE A 167 7.92 -12.50 -7.71
CA ILE A 167 7.44 -13.75 -7.15
C ILE A 167 7.80 -14.92 -8.05
N LYS A 168 8.29 -16.02 -7.44
CA LYS A 168 8.52 -17.31 -8.12
C LYS A 168 8.10 -18.47 -7.23
N ASN A 169 7.25 -19.34 -7.76
CA ASN A 169 6.75 -20.52 -7.02
C ASN A 169 6.16 -20.14 -5.65
N LYS A 170 5.39 -19.05 -5.58
CA LYS A 170 4.83 -18.48 -4.34
C LYS A 170 5.88 -18.13 -3.28
N ASN A 171 7.07 -17.74 -3.70
CA ASN A 171 8.09 -17.18 -2.84
C ASN A 171 8.48 -15.81 -3.38
N THR A 172 8.71 -14.88 -2.47
CA THR A 172 9.25 -13.57 -2.81
C THR A 172 10.72 -13.69 -3.18
N MET A 173 11.10 -13.07 -4.28
CA MET A 173 12.45 -13.11 -4.86
C MET A 173 13.03 -11.69 -4.92
N MET A 174 14.35 -11.60 -5.11
CA MET A 174 14.97 -10.34 -5.52
C MET A 174 14.52 -9.98 -6.93
N LEU A 175 14.47 -8.69 -7.27
CA LEU A 175 14.02 -8.23 -8.59
C LEU A 175 14.87 -8.86 -9.72
N ASN A 176 14.19 -9.35 -10.74
CA ASN A 176 14.68 -10.14 -11.89
C ASN A 176 14.91 -11.63 -11.62
N ASP A 177 14.72 -12.13 -10.42
CA ASP A 177 14.85 -13.57 -10.11
C ASP A 177 13.49 -14.28 -10.10
N GLY A 178 12.39 -13.49 -10.10
CA GLY A 178 11.00 -13.94 -10.12
C GLY A 178 10.40 -13.99 -11.52
N ASN A 179 9.06 -13.98 -11.54
CA ASN A 179 8.26 -14.08 -12.76
C ASN A 179 7.31 -12.88 -12.95
N THR A 180 7.36 -11.89 -12.05
CA THR A 180 6.54 -10.69 -12.15
C THR A 180 7.08 -9.79 -13.25
N ASP A 181 6.24 -9.39 -14.19
CA ASP A 181 6.62 -8.44 -15.24
C ASP A 181 6.64 -7.00 -14.71
N TRP A 182 7.40 -6.81 -13.63
CA TRP A 182 7.42 -5.57 -12.88
C TRP A 182 7.98 -4.38 -13.69
N LYS A 183 8.87 -4.65 -14.64
CA LYS A 183 9.42 -3.58 -15.51
C LYS A 183 8.35 -3.01 -16.42
N TYR A 184 7.50 -3.86 -16.99
CA TYR A 184 6.35 -3.43 -17.76
C TYR A 184 5.40 -2.61 -16.88
N MET A 185 5.04 -3.14 -15.71
CA MET A 185 4.13 -2.44 -14.79
C MET A 185 4.68 -1.07 -14.39
N LEU A 186 5.96 -0.98 -14.05
CA LEU A 186 6.58 0.31 -13.74
C LEU A 186 6.55 1.28 -14.92
N ASN A 187 6.79 0.83 -16.15
CA ASN A 187 6.76 1.68 -17.34
C ASN A 187 5.36 2.24 -17.65
N GLU A 188 4.31 1.51 -17.31
CA GLU A 188 2.90 1.90 -17.54
C GLU A 188 2.28 2.65 -16.35
N LEU A 189 2.91 2.60 -15.18
CA LEU A 189 2.42 3.26 -13.97
C LEU A 189 2.60 4.78 -14.05
N ASP A 190 1.65 5.57 -13.54
CA ASP A 190 1.82 7.04 -13.45
C ASP A 190 3.06 7.37 -12.61
N GLN A 191 3.86 8.33 -13.10
CA GLN A 191 5.16 8.68 -12.50
C GLN A 191 5.07 9.29 -11.10
N ASN A 192 3.89 9.75 -10.69
CA ASN A 192 3.67 10.36 -9.37
C ASN A 192 3.27 9.33 -8.30
N ILE A 193 3.05 8.07 -8.69
CA ILE A 193 2.65 7.02 -7.76
C ILE A 193 3.86 6.55 -6.95
N PRO A 194 3.79 6.60 -5.61
CA PRO A 194 4.85 6.07 -4.76
C PRO A 194 4.98 4.56 -4.92
N ILE A 195 6.22 4.09 -5.01
CA ILE A 195 6.58 2.67 -5.18
C ILE A 195 7.31 2.20 -3.93
N PHE A 196 6.86 1.10 -3.36
CA PHE A 196 7.49 0.47 -2.20
C PHE A 196 7.99 -0.93 -2.55
N LEU A 197 9.23 -1.24 -2.20
CA LEU A 197 9.79 -2.59 -2.22
C LEU A 197 9.30 -3.31 -0.96
N GLU A 198 8.24 -4.13 -1.10
CA GLU A 198 7.60 -4.79 0.05
C GLU A 198 7.97 -6.28 0.12
N TYR A 199 9.25 -6.54 0.40
CA TYR A 199 9.77 -7.90 0.63
C TYR A 199 11.05 -7.87 1.48
N GLY A 200 11.47 -9.05 1.95
CA GLY A 200 12.71 -9.18 2.73
C GLY A 200 13.93 -8.94 1.86
N ILE A 201 14.66 -7.86 2.11
CA ILE A 201 15.90 -7.51 1.42
C ILE A 201 17.03 -7.47 2.43
N ASP A 202 18.12 -8.19 2.17
CA ASP A 202 19.32 -8.10 2.98
C ASP A 202 19.89 -6.68 2.93
N LYS A 203 20.39 -6.16 4.04
CA LYS A 203 20.85 -4.76 4.17
C LYS A 203 21.86 -4.34 3.11
N ASP A 204 22.74 -5.25 2.72
CA ASP A 204 23.78 -5.04 1.71
C ASP A 204 23.24 -5.02 0.29
N LYS A 205 22.00 -5.46 0.06
CA LYS A 205 21.34 -5.51 -1.25
C LYS A 205 20.28 -4.43 -1.46
N VAL A 206 19.90 -3.69 -0.42
CA VAL A 206 18.83 -2.70 -0.50
C VAL A 206 19.12 -1.65 -1.59
N VAL A 207 20.36 -1.17 -1.66
CA VAL A 207 20.77 -0.16 -2.66
C VAL A 207 20.64 -0.73 -4.07
N ASP A 208 21.15 -1.95 -4.30
CA ASP A 208 21.10 -2.61 -5.61
C ASP A 208 19.64 -2.81 -6.08
N GLU A 209 18.73 -3.17 -5.16
CA GLU A 209 17.31 -3.34 -5.50
C GLU A 209 16.64 -2.00 -5.84
N MET A 210 16.97 -0.94 -5.13
CA MET A 210 16.48 0.41 -5.43
C MET A 210 17.01 0.93 -6.77
N GLU A 211 18.30 0.72 -7.05
CA GLU A 211 18.92 1.10 -8.32
C GLU A 211 18.27 0.40 -9.52
N LYS A 212 17.87 -0.87 -9.39
CA LYS A 212 17.11 -1.57 -10.44
C LYS A 212 15.78 -0.88 -10.78
N VAL A 213 15.09 -0.36 -9.76
CA VAL A 213 13.84 0.39 -9.96
C VAL A 213 14.14 1.73 -10.64
N GLU A 214 15.11 2.48 -10.12
CA GLU A 214 15.53 3.77 -10.69
C GLU A 214 15.93 3.66 -12.16
N GLU A 215 16.67 2.60 -12.55
CA GLU A 215 17.03 2.35 -13.95
C GLU A 215 15.83 2.22 -14.88
N VAL A 216 14.71 1.70 -14.41
CA VAL A 216 13.46 1.62 -15.19
C VAL A 216 12.79 2.98 -15.23
N LEU A 217 12.70 3.66 -14.09
CA LEU A 217 12.03 4.97 -13.99
C LEU A 217 12.74 6.06 -14.81
N MET A 218 14.06 6.03 -14.88
CA MET A 218 14.85 6.99 -15.68
C MET A 218 14.71 6.80 -17.20
N LYS A 219 14.16 5.68 -17.66
CA LYS A 219 14.01 5.37 -19.10
C LYS A 219 12.62 5.67 -19.65
N ARG A 220 11.72 6.17 -18.82
CA ARG A 220 10.33 6.54 -19.17
C ARG A 220 10.24 7.79 -20.06
#